data_6bdb6e09348576061b9b7957e1b1de5e
#
_entry.id   6bdb6e09348576061b9b7957e1b1de5e
#
_cell.length_a   1.000
_cell.length_b   1.000
_cell.length_c   1.000
_cell.angle_alpha   90.00
_cell.angle_beta   90.00
_cell.angle_gamma   90.00
#
_symmetry.space_group_name_H-M   'P 1'
#
loop_
_entity.id
_entity.type
_entity.pdbx_description
1 polymer ?
#
loop_
_entity_poly.entity_id
_entity_poly.type
_entity_poly.pdbx_seq_one_letter_code
_entity_poly.pdbx_strand_id
1 'polypeptide(L)'
;MTLWRIFLLSLLLGLIACSSGDELPRVSLEQARTEHEAGRIVLIDIREPKEHATGVAAGAKLLPMSQLGQRLAEIPQNSDKQVYLICNTQNRSQAVLSGLVEKGYKHVHYVQGGMSEWAKRGWPMVLPAHQ
;
A
#
# COMPACT_ATOMS: atom_id res chain seq x y z
N MET A 1 -60.56 -31.65 -25.55
CA MET A 1 -59.22 -32.11 -25.31
C MET A 1 -58.31 -30.91 -25.18
N THR A 2 -58.04 -30.48 -23.99
CA THR A 2 -57.25 -29.27 -23.69
C THR A 2 -55.86 -29.69 -23.30
N LEU A 3 -54.90 -29.37 -24.16
CA LEU A 3 -53.49 -29.54 -23.93
C LEU A 3 -52.98 -28.43 -22.97
N TRP A 4 -52.70 -28.81 -21.74
CA TRP A 4 -52.12 -27.93 -20.74
C TRP A 4 -50.62 -27.91 -20.95
N ARG A 5 -50.13 -26.82 -21.55
CA ARG A 5 -48.72 -26.52 -21.64
C ARG A 5 -48.24 -25.91 -20.32
N ILE A 6 -47.57 -26.72 -19.53
CA ILE A 6 -46.85 -26.25 -18.35
C ILE A 6 -45.58 -25.59 -18.83
N PHE A 7 -45.52 -24.26 -18.75
CA PHE A 7 -44.29 -23.49 -18.91
C PHE A 7 -43.52 -23.58 -17.60
N LEU A 8 -42.51 -24.43 -17.59
CA LEU A 8 -41.48 -24.43 -16.55
C LEU A 8 -40.55 -23.23 -16.80
N LEU A 9 -40.82 -22.16 -16.08
CA LEU A 9 -39.92 -21.00 -16.00
C LEU A 9 -38.80 -21.37 -15.05
N SER A 10 -37.68 -21.86 -15.59
CA SER A 10 -36.46 -22.08 -14.83
C SER A 10 -35.85 -20.73 -14.49
N LEU A 11 -36.11 -20.28 -13.29
CA LEU A 11 -35.44 -19.12 -12.66
C LEU A 11 -33.99 -19.48 -12.40
N LEU A 12 -33.10 -19.16 -13.35
CA LEU A 12 -31.67 -19.18 -13.13
C LEU A 12 -31.33 -18.03 -12.16
N LEU A 13 -31.29 -18.37 -10.88
CA LEU A 13 -30.69 -17.50 -9.87
C LEU A 13 -29.18 -17.48 -10.14
N GLY A 14 -28.73 -16.48 -10.89
CA GLY A 14 -27.31 -16.19 -11.03
C GLY A 14 -26.76 -15.81 -9.66
N LEU A 15 -26.04 -16.69 -9.03
CA LEU A 15 -25.17 -16.39 -7.91
C LEU A 15 -24.08 -15.45 -8.42
N ILE A 16 -24.33 -14.14 -8.32
CA ILE A 16 -23.26 -13.16 -8.38
C ILE A 16 -22.49 -13.36 -7.10
N ALA A 17 -21.47 -14.18 -7.17
CA ALA A 17 -20.43 -14.22 -6.15
C ALA A 17 -19.70 -12.87 -6.24
N CYS A 18 -20.12 -11.91 -5.44
CA CYS A 18 -19.30 -10.76 -5.11
C CYS A 18 -18.12 -11.31 -4.30
N SER A 19 -17.05 -11.71 -4.98
CA SER A 19 -15.75 -11.85 -4.36
C SER A 19 -15.22 -10.43 -4.15
N SER A 20 -15.74 -9.73 -3.16
CA SER A 20 -15.03 -8.61 -2.54
C SER A 20 -13.92 -9.22 -1.70
N GLY A 21 -12.89 -9.74 -2.37
CA GLY A 21 -11.61 -9.89 -1.73
C GLY A 21 -11.17 -8.48 -1.41
N ASP A 22 -11.10 -8.13 -0.12
CA ASP A 22 -10.56 -6.86 0.35
C ASP A 22 -9.08 -6.83 0.02
N GLU A 23 -8.78 -6.55 -1.25
CA GLU A 23 -7.40 -6.37 -1.70
C GLU A 23 -6.92 -5.03 -1.14
N LEU A 24 -5.80 -5.06 -0.40
CA LEU A 24 -5.22 -3.86 0.18
C LEU A 24 -4.84 -2.86 -0.92
N PRO A 25 -5.08 -1.56 -0.71
CA PRO A 25 -4.69 -0.54 -1.66
C PRO A 25 -3.19 -0.59 -1.97
N ARG A 26 -2.84 -0.67 -3.24
CA ARG A 26 -1.46 -0.79 -3.69
C ARG A 26 -1.16 0.18 -4.83
N VAL A 27 0.11 0.53 -4.95
CA VAL A 27 0.62 1.32 -6.07
C VAL A 27 1.85 0.64 -6.65
N SER A 28 2.10 0.88 -7.94
CA SER A 28 3.33 0.43 -8.57
C SER A 28 4.53 1.24 -8.07
N LEU A 29 5.72 0.67 -8.22
CA LEU A 29 6.94 1.36 -7.84
C LEU A 29 7.17 2.63 -8.68
N GLU A 30 6.82 2.57 -9.97
CA GLU A 30 6.90 3.70 -10.90
C GLU A 30 5.99 4.85 -10.46
N GLN A 31 4.75 4.54 -10.13
CA GLN A 31 3.81 5.53 -9.66
C GLN A 31 4.28 6.14 -8.34
N ALA A 32 4.74 5.32 -7.40
CA ALA A 32 5.24 5.80 -6.13
C ALA A 32 6.40 6.77 -6.31
N ARG A 33 7.37 6.44 -7.17
CA ARG A 33 8.50 7.33 -7.47
C ARG A 33 8.03 8.64 -8.11
N THR A 34 7.21 8.56 -9.15
CA THR A 34 6.74 9.73 -9.89
C THR A 34 6.00 10.69 -8.98
N GLU A 35 5.09 10.20 -8.16
CA GLU A 35 4.29 11.03 -7.27
C GLU A 35 5.09 11.58 -6.09
N HIS A 36 6.04 10.80 -5.58
CA HIS A 36 6.95 11.24 -4.54
C HIS A 36 7.87 12.36 -5.02
N GLU A 37 8.51 12.19 -6.17
CA GLU A 37 9.38 13.22 -6.76
C GLU A 37 8.63 14.50 -7.09
N ALA A 38 7.34 14.40 -7.42
CA ALA A 38 6.47 15.56 -7.66
C ALA A 38 5.91 16.19 -6.37
N GLY A 39 6.20 15.62 -5.21
CA GLY A 39 5.71 16.13 -3.91
C GLY A 39 4.21 15.96 -3.68
N ARG A 40 3.56 15.04 -4.41
CA ARG A 40 2.11 14.82 -4.32
C ARG A 40 1.68 13.88 -3.22
N ILE A 41 2.61 13.07 -2.71
CA ILE A 41 2.32 12.07 -1.67
C ILE A 41 3.36 12.14 -0.55
N VAL A 42 3.07 11.49 0.55
CA VAL A 42 4.04 11.23 1.61
C VAL A 42 4.55 9.81 1.46
N LEU A 43 5.82 9.64 1.12
CA LEU A 43 6.47 8.33 1.08
C LEU A 43 7.07 8.02 2.45
N ILE A 44 6.67 6.92 3.05
CA ILE A 44 7.17 6.46 4.34
C ILE A 44 7.92 5.16 4.16
N ASP A 45 9.21 5.18 4.45
CA ASP A 45 10.07 3.99 4.45
C ASP A 45 10.05 3.35 5.83
N ILE A 46 9.39 2.20 5.93
CA ILE A 46 9.20 1.48 7.19
C ILE A 46 10.26 0.42 7.46
N ARG A 47 11.32 0.38 6.65
CA ARG A 47 12.44 -0.52 6.92
C ARG A 47 13.14 -0.14 8.23
N GLU A 48 13.99 -1.03 8.72
CA GLU A 48 14.73 -0.79 9.95
C GLU A 48 15.95 0.13 9.72
N PRO A 49 16.50 0.76 10.78
CA PRO A 49 17.62 1.68 10.65
C PRO A 49 18.85 1.10 9.94
N LYS A 50 19.13 -0.19 10.11
CA LYS A 50 20.23 -0.87 9.40
C LYS A 50 20.02 -0.89 7.90
N GLU A 51 18.78 -1.02 7.46
CA GLU A 51 18.43 -0.99 6.03
C GLU A 51 18.48 0.45 5.50
N HIS A 52 17.99 1.42 6.28
CA HIS A 52 18.10 2.84 5.93
C HIS A 52 19.55 3.28 5.71
N ALA A 53 20.47 2.75 6.50
CA ALA A 53 21.89 3.05 6.38
C ALA A 53 22.50 2.63 5.03
N THR A 54 21.85 1.73 4.29
CA THR A 54 22.28 1.32 2.96
C THR A 54 21.78 2.25 1.84
N GLY A 55 20.89 3.16 2.15
CA GLY A 55 20.32 4.14 1.23
C GLY A 55 18.80 4.17 1.31
N VAL A 56 18.25 5.36 1.08
CA VAL A 56 16.82 5.65 1.08
C VAL A 56 16.45 6.52 -0.13
N ALA A 57 15.20 6.52 -0.52
CA ALA A 57 14.71 7.49 -1.49
C ALA A 57 14.82 8.90 -0.88
N ALA A 58 15.38 9.85 -1.63
CA ALA A 58 15.52 11.22 -1.14
C ALA A 58 14.17 11.82 -0.72
N GLY A 59 14.08 12.39 0.47
CA GLY A 59 12.87 13.01 0.98
C GLY A 59 11.83 12.04 1.56
N ALA A 60 12.09 10.73 1.56
CA ALA A 60 11.22 9.77 2.23
C ALA A 60 11.26 9.99 3.74
N LYS A 61 10.09 9.91 4.38
CA LYS A 61 10.03 9.87 5.84
C LYS A 61 10.48 8.50 6.33
N LEU A 62 11.39 8.48 7.29
CA LEU A 62 11.91 7.24 7.86
C LEU A 62 11.15 6.92 9.14
N LEU A 63 10.38 5.84 9.11
CA LEU A 63 9.57 5.39 10.23
C LEU A 63 9.71 3.88 10.40
N PRO A 64 10.76 3.42 11.11
CA PRO A 64 11.01 2.00 11.29
C PRO A 64 9.80 1.25 11.86
N MET A 65 9.48 0.09 11.27
CA MET A 65 8.36 -0.73 11.70
C MET A 65 8.43 -1.06 13.20
N SER A 66 9.61 -1.30 13.74
CA SER A 66 9.83 -1.56 15.17
C SER A 66 9.46 -0.38 16.07
N GLN A 67 9.40 0.84 15.54
CA GLN A 67 9.06 2.06 16.27
C GLN A 67 7.63 2.53 16.02
N LEU A 68 6.89 1.82 15.19
CA LEU A 68 5.59 2.26 14.69
C LEU A 68 4.58 2.43 15.82
N GLY A 69 4.56 1.52 16.81
CA GLY A 69 3.66 1.60 17.94
C GLY A 69 3.79 2.88 18.76
N GLN A 70 5.00 3.42 18.87
CA GLN A 70 5.27 4.67 19.61
C GLN A 70 5.15 5.91 18.72
N ARG A 71 5.25 5.75 17.41
CA ARG A 71 5.31 6.84 16.44
C ARG A 71 4.14 6.86 15.47
N LEU A 72 3.05 6.15 15.79
CA LEU A 72 1.89 6.02 14.91
C LEU A 72 1.29 7.40 14.54
N ALA A 73 1.35 8.36 15.44
CA ALA A 73 0.87 9.72 15.18
C ALA A 73 1.61 10.45 14.04
N GLU A 74 2.78 9.95 13.64
CA GLU A 74 3.53 10.51 12.52
C GLU A 74 2.99 10.07 11.15
N ILE A 75 2.06 9.12 11.11
CA ILE A 75 1.31 8.79 9.89
C ILE A 75 0.10 9.71 9.84
N PRO A 76 0.00 10.59 8.83
CA PRO A 76 -1.13 11.51 8.75
C PRO A 76 -2.46 10.78 8.62
N GLN A 77 -3.45 11.13 9.43
CA GLN A 77 -4.81 10.56 9.36
C GLN A 77 -5.73 11.34 8.43
N ASN A 78 -5.59 12.65 8.44
CA ASN A 78 -6.41 13.60 7.69
C ASN A 78 -5.49 14.48 6.85
N SER A 79 -4.93 13.89 5.79
CA SER A 79 -4.05 14.59 4.89
C SER A 79 -4.72 14.73 3.52
N ASP A 80 -4.52 15.88 2.87
CA ASP A 80 -4.86 16.06 1.46
C ASP A 80 -3.97 15.20 0.56
N LYS A 81 -2.86 14.71 1.10
CA LYS A 81 -1.93 13.83 0.40
C LYS A 81 -2.19 12.37 0.76
N GLN A 82 -2.05 11.51 -0.24
CA GLN A 82 -1.97 10.07 -0.02
C GLN A 82 -0.67 9.71 0.68
N VAL A 83 -0.67 8.62 1.42
CA VAL A 83 0.50 8.06 2.10
C VAL A 83 0.86 6.74 1.46
N TYR A 84 2.10 6.60 1.03
CA TYR A 84 2.62 5.36 0.47
C TYR A 84 3.66 4.75 1.41
N LEU A 85 3.43 3.50 1.80
CA LEU A 85 4.35 2.74 2.63
C LEU A 85 5.27 1.90 1.75
N ILE A 86 6.57 2.05 1.93
CA ILE A 86 7.57 1.25 1.24
C ILE A 86 8.44 0.50 2.25
N CYS A 87 8.75 -0.75 1.94
CA CYS A 87 9.71 -1.55 2.68
C CYS A 87 10.73 -2.18 1.72
N ASN A 88 11.40 -3.24 2.09
CA ASN A 88 12.41 -3.84 1.21
C ASN A 88 11.79 -4.53 -0.01
N THR A 89 10.71 -5.26 0.21
CA THR A 89 9.88 -5.87 -0.85
C THR A 89 8.48 -5.29 -0.81
N GLN A 90 7.55 -5.94 -0.14
CA GLN A 90 6.18 -5.44 0.08
C GLN A 90 5.51 -6.08 1.30
N ASN A 91 6.12 -7.11 1.87
CA ASN A 91 5.47 -7.92 2.90
C ASN A 91 5.20 -7.13 4.19
N ARG A 92 6.20 -6.39 4.66
CA ARG A 92 6.03 -5.54 5.86
C ARG A 92 5.05 -4.41 5.62
N SER A 93 5.10 -3.78 4.45
CA SER A 93 4.19 -2.70 4.07
C SER A 93 2.73 -3.18 4.01
N GLN A 94 2.50 -4.38 3.48
CA GLN A 94 1.16 -4.98 3.47
C GLN A 94 0.67 -5.27 4.89
N ALA A 95 1.51 -5.83 5.75
CA ALA A 95 1.14 -6.12 7.14
C ALA A 95 0.81 -4.84 7.93
N VAL A 96 1.62 -3.80 7.78
CA VAL A 96 1.37 -2.51 8.42
C VAL A 96 0.09 -1.89 7.88
N LEU A 97 -0.10 -1.88 6.56
CA LEU A 97 -1.31 -1.33 5.94
C LEU A 97 -2.57 -2.05 6.42
N SER A 98 -2.54 -3.37 6.54
CA SER A 98 -3.67 -4.14 7.07
C SER A 98 -4.08 -3.64 8.47
N GLY A 99 -3.13 -3.43 9.35
CA GLY A 99 -3.39 -2.87 10.69
C GLY A 99 -3.91 -1.44 10.64
N LEU A 100 -3.42 -0.62 9.74
CA LEU A 100 -3.90 0.76 9.57
C LEU A 100 -5.34 0.82 9.04
N VAL A 101 -5.67 -0.04 8.08
CA VAL A 101 -7.04 -0.15 7.54
C VAL A 101 -8.02 -0.52 8.65
N GLU A 102 -7.68 -1.47 9.51
CA GLU A 102 -8.50 -1.83 10.67
C GLU A 102 -8.71 -0.64 11.63
N LYS A 103 -7.75 0.28 11.69
CA LYS A 103 -7.83 1.51 12.50
C LYS A 103 -8.58 2.65 11.80
N GLY A 104 -9.07 2.45 10.58
CA GLY A 104 -9.85 3.44 9.83
C GLY A 104 -9.04 4.35 8.91
N TYR A 105 -7.76 4.09 8.69
CA TYR A 105 -6.95 4.81 7.70
C TYR A 105 -7.42 4.48 6.28
N LYS A 106 -7.77 5.46 5.47
CA LYS A 106 -8.36 5.28 4.13
C LYS A 106 -7.49 5.77 2.98
N HIS A 107 -6.42 6.47 3.27
CA HIS A 107 -5.57 7.18 2.32
C HIS A 107 -4.15 6.61 2.25
N VAL A 108 -3.98 5.40 2.71
CA VAL A 108 -2.69 4.72 2.76
C VAL A 108 -2.66 3.57 1.75
N HIS A 109 -1.56 3.46 1.03
CA HIS A 109 -1.29 2.40 0.06
C HIS A 109 0.06 1.76 0.37
N TYR A 110 0.26 0.51 -0.01
CA TYR A 110 1.61 -0.06 -0.01
C TYR A 110 2.21 -0.02 -1.42
N VAL A 111 3.53 0.09 -1.48
CA VAL A 111 4.30 0.12 -2.72
C VAL A 111 4.76 -1.29 -3.07
N GLN A 112 4.45 -1.75 -4.28
CA GLN A 112 4.92 -3.04 -4.79
C GLN A 112 6.41 -3.00 -5.11
N GLY A 113 7.10 -4.10 -4.85
CA GLY A 113 8.52 -4.29 -5.20
C GLY A 113 9.52 -3.66 -4.24
N GLY A 114 9.15 -2.64 -3.52
CA GLY A 114 9.95 -2.03 -2.46
C GLY A 114 11.32 -1.50 -2.85
N MET A 115 12.14 -1.21 -1.85
CA MET A 115 13.48 -0.63 -2.04
C MET A 115 14.47 -1.59 -2.71
N SER A 116 14.24 -2.89 -2.61
CA SER A 116 15.06 -3.86 -3.31
C SER A 116 14.94 -3.72 -4.83
N GLU A 117 13.73 -3.54 -5.34
CA GLU A 117 13.50 -3.30 -6.75
C GLU A 117 13.94 -1.89 -7.18
N TRP A 118 13.76 -0.89 -6.31
CA TRP A 118 14.28 0.47 -6.51
C TRP A 118 15.79 0.45 -6.79
N ALA A 119 16.53 -0.27 -5.93
CA ALA A 119 17.99 -0.42 -6.08
C ALA A 119 18.38 -1.18 -7.35
N LYS A 120 17.67 -2.27 -7.70
CA LYS A 120 17.92 -3.04 -8.91
C LYS A 120 17.77 -2.21 -10.19
N ARG A 121 16.84 -1.26 -10.19
CA ARG A 121 16.62 -0.35 -11.31
C ARG A 121 17.65 0.77 -11.38
N GLY A 122 18.56 0.84 -10.43
CA GLY A 122 19.56 1.90 -10.35
C GLY A 122 18.95 3.28 -10.07
N TRP A 123 17.79 3.34 -9.47
CA TRP A 123 17.15 4.61 -9.14
C TRP A 123 17.90 5.32 -8.01
N PRO A 124 17.89 6.67 -8.01
CA PRO A 124 18.67 7.44 -7.04
C PRO A 124 18.30 7.10 -5.59
N MET A 125 19.35 6.90 -4.78
CA MET A 125 19.25 6.73 -3.35
C MET A 125 20.23 7.67 -2.67
N VAL A 126 19.91 8.09 -1.48
CA VAL A 126 20.77 8.93 -0.63
C VAL A 126 20.97 8.25 0.72
N LEU A 127 22.06 8.58 1.38
CA LEU A 127 22.22 8.20 2.78
C LEU A 127 21.31 9.08 3.64
N PRO A 128 20.66 8.51 4.67
CA PRO A 128 19.84 9.32 5.55
C PRO A 128 20.68 10.40 6.20
N ALA A 129 20.17 11.63 6.21
CA ALA A 129 20.78 12.67 6.99
C ALA A 129 20.81 12.25 8.47
N HIS A 130 21.88 12.55 9.18
CA HIS A 130 21.94 12.31 10.62
C HIS A 130 20.80 13.06 11.29
N GLN A 131 19.86 12.31 11.83
CA GLN A 131 18.75 12.83 12.64
C GLN A 131 19.18 12.99 14.08
#